data_549e58cfeb70c4e98df833b06962e68e
#
_entry.id   549e58cfeb70c4e98df833b06962e68e
#
_cell.length_a   1.000
_cell.length_b   1.000
_cell.length_c   1.000
_cell.angle_alpha   90.00
_cell.angle_beta   90.00
_cell.angle_gamma   90.00
#
_symmetry.space_group_name_H-M   'P 1'
#
loop_
_entity.id
_entity.type
_entity.pdbx_description
1 polymer ?
#
loop_
_entity_poly.entity_id
_entity_poly.type
_entity_poly.pdbx_seq_one_letter_code
_entity_poly.pdbx_strand_id
1 'polypeptide(L)'
;MPEIIADHDQSKADGDAVTAYLMQHSDEAEQPWNPIPYAFTLMDDGRIRGGLIGNINRSWAYVAVLAVDEALRGQGWGEQLMAHAEAWAIENKCSGIWLDTFSFQAPKFYKKLGFSEFGSLPNFPDD
;
A
#
# COMPACT_ATOMS: atom_id res chain seq x y z
N MET A 1 -3.49 17.24 -34.50
CA MET A 1 -4.22 17.87 -33.42
C MET A 1 -4.45 16.89 -32.29
N PRO A 2 -4.22 17.31 -31.03
CA PRO A 2 -4.43 16.36 -29.91
C PRO A 2 -5.86 15.85 -29.82
N GLU A 3 -6.00 14.62 -29.38
CA GLU A 3 -7.31 14.00 -29.13
C GLU A 3 -7.23 13.08 -27.92
N ILE A 4 -8.37 12.82 -27.32
CA ILE A 4 -8.49 11.91 -26.17
C ILE A 4 -9.16 10.64 -26.64
N ILE A 5 -8.52 9.52 -26.35
CA ILE A 5 -9.00 8.20 -26.75
C ILE A 5 -9.36 7.40 -25.51
N ALA A 6 -10.55 6.81 -25.50
CA ALA A 6 -10.92 5.90 -24.44
C ALA A 6 -10.26 4.54 -24.68
N ASP A 7 -9.46 4.07 -23.70
CA ASP A 7 -8.71 2.82 -23.83
C ASP A 7 -8.61 2.16 -22.45
N HIS A 8 -9.75 1.64 -22.01
CA HIS A 8 -9.88 1.13 -20.64
C HIS A 8 -9.08 -0.15 -20.38
N ASP A 9 -8.71 -0.86 -21.42
CA ASP A 9 -7.84 -2.04 -21.30
C ASP A 9 -6.35 -1.66 -21.43
N GLN A 10 -6.07 -0.35 -21.62
CA GLN A 10 -4.74 0.20 -21.72
C GLN A 10 -3.91 -0.35 -22.89
N SER A 11 -4.58 -0.87 -23.93
CA SER A 11 -3.89 -1.42 -25.09
C SER A 11 -3.17 -0.34 -25.91
N LYS A 12 -3.66 0.88 -25.89
CA LYS A 12 -3.07 2.04 -26.58
C LYS A 12 -2.42 3.02 -25.62
N ALA A 13 -2.98 3.13 -24.43
CA ALA A 13 -2.44 4.00 -23.38
C ALA A 13 -1.53 3.16 -22.50
N ASP A 14 -0.29 3.01 -22.86
CA ASP A 14 0.71 2.35 -22.02
C ASP A 14 0.81 3.11 -20.70
N GLY A 15 0.45 2.46 -19.60
CA GLY A 15 0.49 3.07 -18.28
C GLY A 15 1.88 3.58 -17.91
N ASP A 16 2.91 2.87 -18.33
CA ASP A 16 4.29 3.30 -18.11
C ASP A 16 4.61 4.56 -18.91
N ALA A 17 4.10 4.66 -20.15
CA ALA A 17 4.31 5.85 -20.97
C ALA A 17 3.64 7.07 -20.36
N VAL A 18 2.44 6.91 -19.82
CA VAL A 18 1.74 8.01 -19.15
C VAL A 18 2.48 8.40 -17.88
N THR A 19 2.90 7.40 -17.08
CA THR A 19 3.62 7.62 -15.84
C THR A 19 4.95 8.33 -16.08
N ALA A 20 5.61 8.05 -17.21
CA ALA A 20 6.88 8.67 -17.55
C ALA A 20 6.79 10.20 -17.62
N TYR A 21 5.66 10.73 -18.06
CA TYR A 21 5.46 12.18 -18.08
C TYR A 21 5.41 12.77 -16.67
N LEU A 22 4.78 12.06 -15.75
CA LEU A 22 4.77 12.48 -14.36
C LEU A 22 6.17 12.42 -13.74
N MET A 23 6.92 11.36 -14.03
CA MET A 23 8.28 11.21 -13.54
C MET A 23 9.19 12.34 -14.07
N GLN A 24 9.04 12.69 -15.35
CA GLN A 24 9.77 13.80 -15.92
C GLN A 24 9.46 15.11 -15.21
N HIS A 25 8.18 15.35 -14.94
CA HIS A 25 7.76 16.55 -14.22
C HIS A 25 8.35 16.60 -12.82
N SER A 26 8.37 15.47 -12.13
CA SER A 26 8.93 15.36 -10.79
C SER A 26 10.44 15.63 -10.80
N ASP A 27 11.16 15.13 -11.81
CA ASP A 27 12.59 15.39 -11.96
C ASP A 27 12.86 16.87 -12.21
N GLU A 28 12.06 17.50 -13.07
CA GLU A 28 12.18 18.94 -13.37
C GLU A 28 11.93 19.79 -12.12
N ALA A 29 11.07 19.33 -11.22
CA ALA A 29 10.78 20.01 -9.96
C ALA A 29 11.79 19.65 -8.86
N GLU A 30 12.83 18.87 -9.18
CA GLU A 30 13.81 18.37 -8.23
C GLU A 30 13.17 17.50 -7.13
N GLN A 31 12.07 16.82 -7.48
CA GLN A 31 11.33 15.93 -6.58
C GLN A 31 11.09 14.60 -7.32
N PRO A 32 12.14 13.81 -7.57
CA PRO A 32 12.01 12.61 -8.38
C PRO A 32 11.03 11.61 -7.78
N TRP A 33 10.27 10.95 -8.64
CA TRP A 33 9.37 9.87 -8.26
C TRP A 33 10.20 8.62 -8.04
N ASN A 34 10.38 8.23 -6.79
CA ASN A 34 11.24 7.11 -6.46
C ASN A 34 10.68 6.34 -5.25
N PRO A 35 9.53 5.69 -5.39
CA PRO A 35 8.98 4.88 -4.30
C PRO A 35 9.89 3.68 -4.03
N ILE A 36 10.07 3.37 -2.75
CA ILE A 36 10.90 2.24 -2.32
C ILE A 36 9.95 1.11 -1.91
N PRO A 37 9.92 0.00 -2.66
CA PRO A 37 9.08 -1.13 -2.28
C PRO A 37 9.62 -1.84 -1.04
N TYR A 38 8.73 -2.41 -0.26
CA TYR A 38 9.11 -3.28 0.85
C TYR A 38 8.09 -4.39 0.99
N ALA A 39 8.52 -5.50 1.59
CA ALA A 39 7.66 -6.65 1.80
C ALA A 39 8.16 -7.47 2.97
N PHE A 40 7.22 -8.05 3.71
CA PHE A 40 7.49 -9.04 4.74
C PHE A 40 6.58 -10.21 4.49
N THR A 41 7.14 -11.40 4.35
CA THR A 41 6.36 -12.60 4.06
C THR A 41 6.28 -13.49 5.29
N LEU A 42 5.10 -14.04 5.52
CA LEU A 42 4.88 -15.04 6.56
C LEU A 42 5.10 -16.42 5.94
N MET A 43 6.18 -17.07 6.34
CA MET A 43 6.55 -18.38 5.82
C MET A 43 6.22 -19.48 6.83
N ASP A 44 5.70 -20.59 6.34
CA ASP A 44 5.43 -21.76 7.16
C ASP A 44 5.61 -23.01 6.29
N ASP A 45 6.44 -23.95 6.76
CA ASP A 45 6.78 -25.17 6.02
C ASP A 45 7.23 -24.91 4.58
N GLY A 46 8.03 -23.85 4.39
CA GLY A 46 8.56 -23.48 3.07
C GLY A 46 7.56 -22.87 2.11
N ARG A 47 6.36 -22.53 2.60
CA ARG A 47 5.32 -21.89 1.78
C ARG A 47 4.96 -20.53 2.31
N ILE A 48 4.56 -19.63 1.41
CA ILE A 48 4.05 -18.32 1.80
C ILE A 48 2.62 -18.49 2.31
N ARG A 49 2.38 -18.09 3.56
CA ARG A 49 1.08 -18.19 4.21
C ARG A 49 0.47 -16.83 4.52
N GLY A 50 1.10 -15.78 4.05
CA GLY A 50 0.62 -14.43 4.24
C GLY A 50 1.75 -13.44 4.06
N GLY A 51 1.48 -12.19 4.38
CA GLY A 51 2.50 -11.16 4.31
C GLY A 51 1.93 -9.76 4.24
N LEU A 52 2.85 -8.84 4.12
CA LEU A 52 2.53 -7.42 4.01
C LEU A 52 3.43 -6.83 2.92
N ILE A 53 2.83 -6.12 1.99
CA ILE A 53 3.58 -5.42 0.95
C ILE A 53 3.15 -3.96 0.91
N GLY A 54 4.09 -3.11 0.55
CA GLY A 54 3.82 -1.70 0.45
C GLY A 54 4.99 -0.97 -0.18
N ASN A 55 5.01 0.32 0.04
CA ASN A 55 6.11 1.15 -0.45
C ASN A 55 6.29 2.36 0.46
N ILE A 56 7.46 2.94 0.39
CA ILE A 56 7.75 4.22 1.01
C ILE A 56 7.80 5.24 -0.12
N ASN A 57 6.96 6.26 -0.01
CA ASN A 57 6.97 7.37 -0.95
C ASN A 57 7.26 8.63 -0.14
N ARG A 58 8.46 9.16 -0.33
CA ARG A 58 8.98 10.30 0.42
C ARG A 58 9.03 9.97 1.91
N SER A 59 8.25 10.65 2.74
CA SER A 59 8.34 10.48 4.19
C SER A 59 7.21 9.63 4.79
N TRP A 60 6.43 8.94 3.95
CA TRP A 60 5.31 8.11 4.44
C TRP A 60 5.39 6.70 3.89
N ALA A 61 5.18 5.74 4.77
CA ALA A 61 5.10 4.34 4.38
C ALA A 61 3.62 3.99 4.14
N TYR A 62 3.37 3.35 3.01
CA TYR A 62 2.03 2.87 2.66
C TYR A 62 1.99 1.36 2.76
N VAL A 63 0.93 0.83 3.36
CA VAL A 63 0.64 -0.61 3.37
C VAL A 63 -0.38 -0.87 2.27
N ALA A 64 0.07 -1.54 1.22
CA ALA A 64 -0.80 -1.85 0.09
C ALA A 64 -1.63 -3.10 0.32
N VAL A 65 -1.03 -4.14 0.89
CA VAL A 65 -1.71 -5.41 1.15
C VAL A 65 -1.21 -5.97 2.48
N LEU A 66 -2.13 -6.44 3.30
CA LEU A 66 -1.84 -7.24 4.48
C LEU A 66 -2.81 -8.42 4.45
N ALA A 67 -2.28 -9.62 4.43
CA ALA A 67 -3.11 -10.82 4.39
C ALA A 67 -2.45 -11.97 5.13
N VAL A 68 -3.26 -12.78 5.81
CA VAL A 68 -2.82 -13.97 6.52
C VAL A 68 -3.76 -15.11 6.13
N ASP A 69 -3.19 -16.27 5.82
CA ASP A 69 -3.95 -17.47 5.51
C ASP A 69 -4.97 -17.72 6.63
N GLU A 70 -6.17 -18.11 6.26
CA GLU A 70 -7.27 -18.33 7.19
C GLU A 70 -6.87 -19.29 8.32
N ALA A 71 -6.09 -20.33 8.02
CA ALA A 71 -5.66 -21.30 9.00
C ALA A 71 -4.75 -20.72 10.09
N LEU A 72 -4.11 -19.58 9.82
CA LEU A 72 -3.19 -18.94 10.77
C LEU A 72 -3.75 -17.66 11.39
N ARG A 73 -5.01 -17.32 11.09
CA ARG A 73 -5.64 -16.14 11.66
C ARG A 73 -5.93 -16.33 13.15
N GLY A 74 -6.05 -15.20 13.86
CA GLY A 74 -6.34 -15.23 15.28
C GLY A 74 -5.15 -15.60 16.17
N GLN A 75 -3.95 -15.65 15.61
CA GLN A 75 -2.73 -16.02 16.33
C GLN A 75 -1.73 -14.85 16.45
N GLY A 76 -2.10 -13.67 16.04
CA GLY A 76 -1.26 -12.49 16.17
C GLY A 76 -0.30 -12.24 15.02
N TRP A 77 -0.38 -13.00 13.93
CA TRP A 77 0.55 -12.82 12.80
C TRP A 77 0.36 -11.49 12.08
N GLY A 78 -0.89 -11.04 11.90
CA GLY A 78 -1.15 -9.74 11.29
C GLY A 78 -0.54 -8.61 12.09
N GLU A 79 -0.66 -8.67 13.41
CA GLU A 79 -0.07 -7.68 14.30
C GLU A 79 1.45 -7.68 14.21
N GLN A 80 2.07 -8.87 14.13
CA GLN A 80 3.51 -8.98 13.98
C GLN A 80 4.00 -8.45 12.64
N LEU A 81 3.26 -8.70 11.57
CA LEU A 81 3.59 -8.14 10.25
C LEU A 81 3.55 -6.61 10.28
N MET A 82 2.53 -6.05 10.93
CA MET A 82 2.44 -4.59 11.08
C MET A 82 3.58 -4.04 11.94
N ALA A 83 4.00 -4.79 12.95
CA ALA A 83 5.13 -4.37 13.77
C ALA A 83 6.44 -4.33 12.96
N HIS A 84 6.61 -5.26 12.02
CA HIS A 84 7.76 -5.23 11.12
C HIS A 84 7.71 -4.02 10.19
N ALA A 85 6.52 -3.70 9.68
CA ALA A 85 6.35 -2.52 8.82
C ALA A 85 6.64 -1.24 9.60
N GLU A 86 6.20 -1.16 10.84
CA GLU A 86 6.45 0.00 11.70
C GLU A 86 7.95 0.16 11.96
N ALA A 87 8.65 -0.93 12.29
CA ALA A 87 10.09 -0.88 12.51
C ALA A 87 10.83 -0.44 11.25
N TRP A 88 10.40 -0.93 10.09
CA TRP A 88 10.97 -0.55 8.81
C TRP A 88 10.76 0.94 8.52
N ALA A 89 9.56 1.44 8.79
CA ALA A 89 9.25 2.85 8.61
C ALA A 89 10.13 3.73 9.49
N ILE A 90 10.30 3.34 10.75
CA ILE A 90 11.17 4.07 11.68
C ILE A 90 12.61 4.06 11.21
N GLU A 91 13.11 2.91 10.79
CA GLU A 91 14.47 2.76 10.28
C GLU A 91 14.70 3.65 9.05
N ASN A 92 13.70 3.83 8.22
CA ASN A 92 13.76 4.68 7.04
C ASN A 92 13.33 6.12 7.30
N LYS A 93 13.18 6.50 8.57
CA LYS A 93 12.87 7.86 9.00
C LYS A 93 11.58 8.41 8.45
N CYS A 94 10.58 7.53 8.30
CA CYS A 94 9.26 7.96 7.86
C CYS A 94 8.53 8.77 8.92
N SER A 95 7.69 9.70 8.48
CA SER A 95 6.83 10.48 9.35
C SER A 95 5.67 9.65 9.90
N GLY A 96 5.27 8.61 9.17
CA GLY A 96 4.18 7.76 9.61
C GLY A 96 3.88 6.67 8.60
N ILE A 97 2.84 5.90 8.89
CA ILE A 97 2.32 4.82 8.06
C ILE A 97 0.86 5.11 7.77
N TRP A 98 0.44 4.89 6.53
CA TRP A 98 -0.98 5.01 6.20
C TRP A 98 -1.42 3.82 5.37
N LEU A 99 -2.72 3.57 5.39
CA LEU A 99 -3.34 2.49 4.64
C LEU A 99 -4.81 2.82 4.43
N ASP A 100 -5.45 2.05 3.57
CA ASP A 100 -6.89 2.10 3.41
C ASP A 100 -7.47 0.71 3.64
N THR A 101 -8.72 0.65 4.08
CA THR A 101 -9.40 -0.61 4.33
C THR A 101 -10.90 -0.44 4.05
N PHE A 102 -11.53 -1.51 3.61
CA PHE A 102 -12.98 -1.51 3.44
C PHE A 102 -13.66 -1.86 4.76
N SER A 103 -14.92 -1.45 4.91
CA SER A 103 -15.69 -1.71 6.13
C SER A 103 -15.84 -3.19 6.42
N PHE A 104 -15.82 -4.05 5.40
CA PHE A 104 -15.92 -5.49 5.58
C PHE A 104 -14.58 -6.16 5.89
N GLN A 105 -13.47 -5.43 5.84
CA GLN A 105 -12.15 -6.00 6.11
C GLN A 105 -11.83 -5.93 7.61
N ALA A 106 -10.99 -5.00 8.05
CA ALA A 106 -10.56 -5.02 9.44
C ALA A 106 -10.27 -3.63 10.02
N PRO A 107 -11.20 -2.67 9.93
CA PRO A 107 -10.93 -1.35 10.49
C PRO A 107 -10.67 -1.37 12.00
N LYS A 108 -11.33 -2.27 12.73
CA LYS A 108 -11.12 -2.39 14.17
C LYS A 108 -9.71 -2.88 14.52
N PHE A 109 -9.17 -3.77 13.69
CA PHE A 109 -7.81 -4.28 13.86
C PHE A 109 -6.81 -3.12 13.82
N TYR A 110 -6.93 -2.25 12.82
CA TYR A 110 -6.01 -1.14 12.68
C TYR A 110 -6.17 -0.11 13.79
N LYS A 111 -7.39 0.14 14.23
CA LYS A 111 -7.64 1.05 15.34
C LYS A 111 -6.98 0.57 16.63
N LYS A 112 -7.01 -0.75 16.88
CA LYS A 112 -6.33 -1.33 18.04
C LYS A 112 -4.82 -1.12 17.99
N LEU A 113 -4.25 -1.03 16.79
CA LEU A 113 -2.82 -0.80 16.61
C LEU A 113 -2.45 0.68 16.66
N GLY A 114 -3.40 1.57 16.91
CA GLY A 114 -3.14 2.99 17.05
C GLY A 114 -3.40 3.82 15.81
N PHE A 115 -3.95 3.23 14.76
CA PHE A 115 -4.30 3.96 13.55
C PHE A 115 -5.55 4.81 13.77
N SER A 116 -5.54 6.01 13.21
CA SER A 116 -6.69 6.93 13.25
C SER A 116 -7.24 7.08 11.83
N GLU A 117 -8.56 7.09 11.72
CA GLU A 117 -9.23 7.34 10.46
C GLU A 117 -9.12 8.82 10.11
N PHE A 118 -8.68 9.13 8.89
CA PHE A 118 -8.62 10.51 8.44
C PHE A 118 -9.52 10.80 7.24
N GLY A 119 -10.19 9.79 6.71
CA GLY A 119 -11.10 9.98 5.60
C GLY A 119 -11.90 8.72 5.32
N SER A 120 -13.01 8.89 4.60
CA SER A 120 -13.91 7.82 4.29
C SER A 120 -14.62 8.10 2.97
N LEU A 121 -14.82 7.05 2.17
CA LEU A 121 -15.58 7.15 0.94
C LEU A 121 -16.97 6.55 1.17
N PRO A 122 -18.03 7.35 1.13
CA PRO A 122 -19.39 6.80 1.29
C PRO A 122 -19.73 5.91 0.11
N ASN A 123 -20.58 4.91 0.34
CA ASN A 123 -21.04 3.97 -0.69
C ASN A 123 -19.88 3.22 -1.36
N PHE A 124 -18.86 2.88 -0.60
CA PHE A 124 -17.71 2.17 -1.11
C PHE A 124 -17.25 1.13 -0.07
N PRO A 125 -17.55 -0.17 -0.28
CA PRO A 125 -18.39 -0.67 -1.36
C PRO A 125 -19.86 -0.29 -1.13
N ASP A 126 -20.78 -0.69 -1.84
CA ASP A 126 -22.15 -0.22 -1.96
C ASP A 126 -23.06 -0.40 -0.72
N ASP A 127 -22.63 -0.11 0.49
CA ASP A 127 -23.50 -0.24 1.66
C ASP A 127 -23.39 0.92 2.66
#